data_91de231f85a67402115b3aad206a56d1
#
_entry.id   91de231f85a67402115b3aad206a56d1
#
_cell.length_a   1.000
_cell.length_b   1.000
_cell.length_c   1.000
_cell.angle_alpha   90.00
_cell.angle_beta   90.00
_cell.angle_gamma   90.00
#
_symmetry.space_group_name_H-M   'P 1'
#
loop_
_entity.id
_entity.type
_entity.pdbx_description
1 polymer ?
#
loop_
_entity_poly.entity_id
_entity_poly.type
_entity_poly.pdbx_seq_one_letter_code
_entity_poly.pdbx_strand_id
1 'polypeptide(L)'
;MMVKVYKLWVIGVLLSCSFATVGATTYNSAGATTEQEVQLRIGAEFTKKWRQGVQLSLSEELRFNLYDVETGISAKGVTVDNNYGASFHKSYTTLSLAYAHPDFKYIKLDAGYTLRLLGDKGWSDANEFLRHRVFLGIRGAYSGRIVKVYLRERVLCDLRTDSVNLQEKNQYNVLLRSRIGAEFNVLGKPVKPYLWAEVENTLNAPSYQRKNGLQYISHVRAQVGVKWRLSRLSSLDFFYRFQYGYDRDINITQKKGYIRLTEEKTFVHAIGIVYCLDF
;
A
#
# COMPACT_ATOMS: atom_id res chain seq x y z
N MET A 1 -15.31 28.19 -20.44
CA MET A 1 -16.33 27.41 -19.70
C MET A 1 -16.20 25.90 -19.91
N MET A 2 -15.63 25.40 -21.00
CA MET A 2 -15.43 23.95 -21.27
C MET A 2 -14.43 23.21 -20.35
N VAL A 3 -13.42 23.88 -19.81
CA VAL A 3 -12.36 23.24 -18.99
C VAL A 3 -12.87 22.73 -17.63
N LYS A 4 -14.02 23.24 -17.12
CA LYS A 4 -14.58 22.80 -15.82
C LYS A 4 -15.32 21.46 -15.88
N VAL A 5 -15.85 21.07 -17.02
CA VAL A 5 -16.66 19.85 -17.17
C VAL A 5 -15.76 18.60 -17.24
N TYR A 6 -14.60 18.67 -17.90
CA TYR A 6 -13.65 17.54 -17.95
C TYR A 6 -13.07 17.15 -16.58
N LYS A 7 -13.01 18.07 -15.62
CA LYS A 7 -12.51 17.80 -14.27
C LYS A 7 -13.43 16.89 -13.44
N LEU A 8 -14.72 16.93 -13.68
CA LEU A 8 -15.73 16.11 -12.98
C LEU A 8 -15.85 14.69 -13.61
N TRP A 9 -15.67 14.56 -14.93
CA TRP A 9 -15.75 13.27 -15.62
C TRP A 9 -14.60 12.32 -15.25
N VAL A 10 -13.38 12.83 -15.11
CA VAL A 10 -12.20 12.01 -14.70
C VAL A 10 -12.39 11.46 -13.29
N ILE A 11 -13.01 12.21 -12.38
CA ILE A 11 -13.30 11.76 -11.01
C ILE A 11 -14.43 10.71 -11.00
N GLY A 12 -15.44 10.85 -11.87
CA GLY A 12 -16.57 9.92 -11.95
C GLY A 12 -16.21 8.55 -12.51
N VAL A 13 -15.30 8.47 -13.49
CA VAL A 13 -14.87 7.21 -14.11
C VAL A 13 -13.97 6.39 -13.18
N LEU A 14 -13.19 7.05 -12.31
CA LEU A 14 -12.28 6.37 -11.37
C LEU A 14 -13.01 5.79 -10.14
N LEU A 15 -14.18 6.29 -9.78
CA LEU A 15 -14.99 5.81 -8.66
C LEU A 15 -15.95 4.67 -9.03
N SER A 16 -16.19 4.41 -10.33
CA SER A 16 -17.19 3.43 -10.78
C SER A 16 -16.71 1.98 -10.84
N CYS A 17 -15.44 1.70 -10.60
CA CYS A 17 -14.88 0.35 -10.71
C CYS A 17 -15.00 -0.52 -9.44
N SER A 18 -15.76 -0.11 -8.41
CA SER A 18 -15.56 -0.64 -7.05
C SER A 18 -16.58 -1.66 -6.54
N PHE A 19 -17.62 -2.08 -7.26
CA PHE A 19 -18.62 -2.97 -6.67
C PHE A 19 -19.05 -4.10 -7.60
N ALA A 20 -18.52 -5.29 -7.35
CA ALA A 20 -19.12 -6.54 -7.79
C ALA A 20 -19.22 -7.50 -6.59
N THR A 21 -20.42 -7.78 -6.12
CA THR A 21 -20.70 -8.85 -5.17
C THR A 21 -20.85 -10.17 -5.91
N VAL A 22 -20.11 -11.19 -5.50
CA VAL A 22 -20.18 -12.54 -6.07
C VAL A 22 -20.72 -13.52 -5.03
N GLY A 23 -21.62 -14.40 -5.46
CA GLY A 23 -22.33 -15.35 -4.63
C GLY A 23 -21.44 -16.39 -3.92
N ALA A 24 -21.93 -16.88 -2.80
CA ALA A 24 -21.23 -17.81 -1.92
C ALA A 24 -21.14 -19.22 -2.50
N THR A 25 -19.96 -19.81 -2.42
CA THR A 25 -19.72 -21.24 -2.64
C THR A 25 -19.45 -21.93 -1.31
N THR A 26 -19.83 -23.23 -1.22
CA THR A 26 -19.59 -24.06 -0.04
C THR A 26 -18.12 -24.46 0.03
N TYR A 27 -17.48 -24.19 1.18
CA TYR A 27 -16.12 -24.63 1.48
C TYR A 27 -16.15 -25.85 2.39
N ASN A 28 -15.17 -26.75 2.25
CA ASN A 28 -15.06 -27.94 3.10
C ASN A 28 -14.57 -27.58 4.52
N SER A 29 -13.86 -26.47 4.67
CA SER A 29 -13.49 -25.90 5.95
C SER A 29 -13.23 -24.39 5.81
N ALA A 30 -13.62 -23.62 6.81
CA ALA A 30 -13.39 -22.19 6.87
C ALA A 30 -12.85 -21.79 8.25
N GLY A 31 -11.95 -20.83 8.27
CA GLY A 31 -11.44 -20.17 9.46
C GLY A 31 -11.46 -18.66 9.28
N ALA A 32 -11.36 -17.94 10.38
CA ALA A 32 -11.23 -16.49 10.38
C ALA A 32 -10.23 -16.06 11.45
N THR A 33 -9.22 -15.32 11.08
CA THR A 33 -8.23 -14.73 12.00
C THR A 33 -8.27 -13.22 11.92
N THR A 34 -7.93 -12.59 13.02
CA THR A 34 -7.77 -11.13 13.13
C THR A 34 -6.42 -10.85 13.73
N GLU A 35 -5.63 -10.08 13.01
CA GLU A 35 -4.31 -9.63 13.41
C GLU A 35 -4.37 -8.13 13.76
N GLN A 36 -3.76 -7.75 14.87
CA GLN A 36 -3.64 -6.37 15.32
C GLN A 36 -2.17 -6.03 15.53
N GLU A 37 -1.67 -5.09 14.73
CA GLU A 37 -0.28 -4.68 14.77
C GLU A 37 -0.13 -3.21 15.20
N VAL A 38 0.85 -2.95 16.06
CA VAL A 38 1.37 -1.60 16.31
C VAL A 38 2.78 -1.51 15.78
N GLN A 39 3.01 -0.59 14.85
CA GLN A 39 4.26 -0.46 14.12
C GLN A 39 4.95 0.89 14.39
N LEU A 40 6.28 0.85 14.49
CA LEU A 40 7.16 2.00 14.31
C LEU A 40 7.74 1.98 12.89
N ARG A 41 7.69 3.12 12.20
CA ARG A 41 8.26 3.30 10.86
C ARG A 41 9.29 4.41 10.86
N ILE A 42 10.49 4.08 10.40
CA ILE A 42 11.59 5.03 10.29
C ILE A 42 12.04 5.04 8.84
N GLY A 43 12.19 6.22 8.26
CA GLY A 43 12.57 6.33 6.85
C GLY A 43 13.45 7.51 6.53
N ALA A 44 14.04 7.44 5.33
CA ALA A 44 14.76 8.52 4.69
C ALA A 44 14.37 8.60 3.22
N GLU A 45 14.25 9.79 2.69
CA GLU A 45 13.98 10.05 1.28
C GLU A 45 14.96 11.10 0.74
N PHE A 46 15.64 10.76 -0.33
CA PHE A 46 16.55 11.64 -1.06
C PHE A 46 15.94 11.94 -2.41
N THR A 47 15.76 13.23 -2.73
CA THR A 47 15.12 13.65 -3.97
C THR A 47 15.99 14.65 -4.71
N LYS A 48 16.29 14.36 -5.99
CA LYS A 48 16.91 15.28 -6.96
C LYS A 48 15.85 15.77 -7.93
N LYS A 49 15.73 17.09 -8.06
CA LYS A 49 14.80 17.76 -8.99
C LYS A 49 15.57 18.51 -10.06
N TRP A 50 15.17 18.35 -11.32
CA TRP A 50 15.71 19.06 -12.45
C TRP A 50 14.71 20.08 -13.00
N ARG A 51 15.21 21.11 -13.68
CA ARG A 51 14.38 22.20 -14.23
C ARG A 51 13.36 21.72 -15.27
N GLN A 52 13.67 20.64 -16.00
CA GLN A 52 12.78 20.04 -17.00
C GLN A 52 11.57 19.30 -16.42
N GLY A 53 11.31 19.41 -15.13
CA GLY A 53 10.20 18.73 -14.46
C GLY A 53 10.48 17.27 -14.10
N VAL A 54 11.69 16.79 -14.33
CA VAL A 54 12.13 15.44 -13.93
C VAL A 54 12.51 15.42 -12.45
N GLN A 55 12.13 14.37 -11.75
CA GLN A 55 12.49 14.13 -10.36
C GLN A 55 12.91 12.67 -10.18
N LEU A 56 14.06 12.45 -9.56
CA LEU A 56 14.51 11.12 -9.11
C LEU A 56 14.48 11.10 -7.60
N SER A 57 13.91 10.03 -7.03
CA SER A 57 13.87 9.84 -5.58
C SER A 57 14.35 8.44 -5.21
N LEU A 58 15.16 8.36 -4.16
CA LEU A 58 15.54 7.14 -3.47
C LEU A 58 14.99 7.23 -2.06
N SER A 59 14.23 6.24 -1.63
CA SER A 59 13.72 6.19 -0.27
C SER A 59 13.93 4.82 0.37
N GLU A 60 14.15 4.84 1.67
CA GLU A 60 14.20 3.67 2.53
C GLU A 60 13.18 3.83 3.66
N GLU A 61 12.39 2.80 3.94
CA GLU A 61 11.46 2.75 5.08
C GLU A 61 11.65 1.42 5.81
N LEU A 62 12.07 1.49 7.06
CA LEU A 62 12.18 0.37 7.99
C LEU A 62 10.91 0.31 8.84
N ARG A 63 10.37 -0.89 9.03
CA ARG A 63 9.20 -1.15 9.85
C ARG A 63 9.54 -2.14 10.96
N PHE A 64 9.14 -1.79 12.15
CA PHE A 64 9.27 -2.62 13.34
C PHE A 64 7.88 -2.83 13.92
N ASN A 65 7.50 -4.08 14.15
CA ASN A 65 6.34 -4.39 14.99
C ASN A 65 6.75 -4.13 16.44
N LEU A 66 6.00 -3.31 17.14
CA LEU A 66 6.14 -3.10 18.59
C LEU A 66 5.22 -4.07 19.34
N TYR A 67 4.11 -4.39 18.74
CA TYR A 67 3.09 -5.29 19.26
C TYR A 67 2.37 -5.94 18.10
N ASP A 68 2.10 -7.25 18.21
CA ASP A 68 1.43 -8.02 17.18
C ASP A 68 0.65 -9.15 17.88
N VAL A 69 -0.66 -9.18 17.70
CA VAL A 69 -1.55 -10.20 18.26
C VAL A 69 -2.44 -10.75 17.16
N GLU A 70 -2.43 -12.06 17.00
CA GLU A 70 -3.30 -12.80 16.11
C GLU A 70 -4.28 -13.63 16.92
N THR A 71 -5.57 -13.45 16.68
CA THR A 71 -6.66 -14.20 17.33
C THR A 71 -7.64 -14.74 16.32
N GLY A 72 -8.31 -15.84 16.65
CA GLY A 72 -9.37 -16.37 15.79
C GLY A 72 -9.40 -17.89 15.72
N ILE A 73 -9.95 -18.39 14.63
CA ILE A 73 -10.06 -19.82 14.35
C ILE A 73 -9.43 -20.11 13.00
N SER A 74 -8.43 -20.99 13.00
CA SER A 74 -7.78 -21.44 11.75
C SER A 74 -8.75 -22.28 10.91
N ALA A 75 -8.44 -22.46 9.64
CA ALA A 75 -9.20 -23.33 8.73
C ALA A 75 -9.25 -24.81 9.19
N LYS A 76 -8.43 -25.20 10.16
CA LYS A 76 -8.46 -26.53 10.80
C LYS A 76 -9.39 -26.59 12.01
N GLY A 77 -10.06 -25.49 12.38
CA GLY A 77 -10.90 -25.38 13.57
C GLY A 77 -10.10 -25.24 14.87
N VAL A 78 -8.81 -24.92 14.79
CA VAL A 78 -7.96 -24.70 15.97
C VAL A 78 -8.01 -23.23 16.34
N THR A 79 -8.22 -22.94 17.62
CA THR A 79 -8.11 -21.57 18.14
C THR A 79 -6.68 -21.06 17.99
N VAL A 80 -6.54 -19.86 17.44
CA VAL A 80 -5.27 -19.13 17.31
C VAL A 80 -5.32 -18.03 18.35
N ASP A 81 -4.30 -17.96 19.18
CA ASP A 81 -4.09 -16.90 20.16
C ASP A 81 -2.57 -16.71 20.32
N ASN A 82 -1.99 -15.92 19.40
CA ASN A 82 -0.58 -15.68 19.34
C ASN A 82 -0.29 -14.22 19.72
N ASN A 83 0.72 -14.02 20.54
CA ASN A 83 1.23 -12.71 20.91
C ASN A 83 2.73 -12.65 20.59
N TYR A 84 3.10 -11.78 19.69
CA TYR A 84 4.46 -11.61 19.23
C TYR A 84 5.02 -10.30 19.81
N GLY A 85 6.23 -10.38 20.34
CA GLY A 85 6.96 -9.22 20.86
C GLY A 85 7.53 -8.33 19.75
N ALA A 86 8.25 -7.30 20.17
CA ALA A 86 8.89 -6.36 19.26
C ALA A 86 9.87 -7.06 18.30
N SER A 87 9.74 -6.82 17.00
CA SER A 87 10.54 -7.45 15.96
C SER A 87 10.72 -6.54 14.74
N PHE A 88 11.80 -6.78 13.98
CA PHE A 88 11.92 -6.21 12.64
C PHE A 88 10.90 -6.87 11.72
N HIS A 89 10.04 -6.07 11.13
CA HIS A 89 8.95 -6.57 10.28
C HIS A 89 9.30 -6.53 8.79
N LYS A 90 9.66 -5.36 8.24
CA LYS A 90 9.91 -5.18 6.80
C LYS A 90 10.83 -3.99 6.54
N SER A 91 11.55 -4.05 5.41
CA SER A 91 12.21 -2.89 4.80
C SER A 91 11.70 -2.67 3.38
N TYR A 92 11.68 -1.41 2.96
CA TYR A 92 11.27 -0.98 1.62
C TYR A 92 12.30 0.00 1.07
N THR A 93 13.12 -0.46 0.14
CA THR A 93 14.02 0.40 -0.64
C THR A 93 13.35 0.74 -1.97
N THR A 94 13.05 2.01 -2.22
CA THR A 94 12.33 2.45 -3.43
C THR A 94 13.14 3.44 -4.23
N LEU A 95 13.36 3.13 -5.51
CA LEU A 95 13.86 4.05 -6.52
C LEU A 95 12.70 4.48 -7.41
N SER A 96 12.49 5.78 -7.58
CA SER A 96 11.39 6.29 -8.39
C SER A 96 11.82 7.46 -9.27
N LEU A 97 11.31 7.48 -10.50
CA LEU A 97 11.41 8.57 -11.44
C LEU A 97 10.04 9.21 -11.61
N ALA A 98 9.96 10.51 -11.59
CA ALA A 98 8.72 11.21 -11.84
C ALA A 98 8.94 12.38 -12.82
N TYR A 99 7.90 12.65 -13.61
CA TYR A 99 7.89 13.73 -14.61
C TYR A 99 6.62 14.58 -14.48
N ALA A 100 6.81 15.89 -14.36
CA ALA A 100 5.73 16.87 -14.41
C ALA A 100 5.98 17.79 -15.59
N HIS A 101 5.10 17.72 -16.60
CA HIS A 101 5.24 18.57 -17.77
C HIS A 101 5.13 20.05 -17.38
N PRO A 102 6.01 20.94 -17.88
CA PRO A 102 6.01 22.36 -17.50
C PRO A 102 4.67 23.07 -17.76
N ASP A 103 4.00 22.75 -18.86
CA ASP A 103 2.71 23.35 -19.24
C ASP A 103 1.51 22.70 -18.53
N PHE A 104 1.64 21.45 -18.07
CA PHE A 104 0.60 20.69 -17.35
C PHE A 104 0.95 20.54 -15.88
N LYS A 105 1.16 21.66 -15.18
CA LYS A 105 1.57 21.71 -13.76
C LYS A 105 0.71 20.90 -12.78
N TYR A 106 -0.48 20.50 -13.22
CA TYR A 106 -1.42 19.73 -12.39
C TYR A 106 -1.25 18.22 -12.51
N ILE A 107 -0.50 17.74 -13.51
CA ILE A 107 -0.34 16.31 -13.79
C ILE A 107 1.13 15.93 -13.63
N LYS A 108 1.36 14.83 -12.91
CA LYS A 108 2.66 14.23 -12.72
C LYS A 108 2.57 12.73 -12.99
N LEU A 109 3.43 12.22 -13.84
CA LEU A 109 3.62 10.79 -14.05
C LEU A 109 4.73 10.29 -13.13
N ASP A 110 4.61 9.08 -12.61
CA ASP A 110 5.66 8.45 -11.83
C ASP A 110 5.79 6.96 -12.15
N ALA A 111 7.02 6.48 -12.14
CA ALA A 111 7.36 5.08 -12.28
C ALA A 111 8.46 4.72 -11.28
N GLY A 112 8.55 3.48 -10.87
CA GLY A 112 9.61 3.10 -9.96
C GLY A 112 9.64 1.61 -9.65
N TYR A 113 10.64 1.29 -8.87
CA TYR A 113 10.93 -0.04 -8.38
C TYR A 113 11.11 -0.01 -6.87
N THR A 114 10.55 -1.00 -6.19
CA THR A 114 10.70 -1.19 -4.75
C THR A 114 11.20 -2.61 -4.47
N LEU A 115 12.31 -2.71 -3.78
CA LEU A 115 12.77 -3.93 -3.13
C LEU A 115 12.13 -3.99 -1.73
N ARG A 116 11.55 -5.13 -1.39
CA ARG A 116 10.92 -5.37 -0.09
C ARG A 116 11.64 -6.54 0.58
N LEU A 117 12.16 -6.31 1.77
CA LEU A 117 12.69 -7.34 2.65
C LEU A 117 11.65 -7.65 3.72
N LEU A 118 11.30 -8.92 3.89
CA LEU A 118 10.35 -9.39 4.91
C LEU A 118 11.16 -10.00 6.06
N GLY A 119 11.08 -9.44 7.26
CA GLY A 119 11.84 -9.90 8.42
C GLY A 119 11.17 -11.02 9.20
N ASP A 120 9.86 -11.14 9.06
CA ASP A 120 9.00 -12.10 9.76
C ASP A 120 9.09 -13.55 9.26
N LYS A 121 9.70 -13.79 8.09
CA LYS A 121 9.78 -15.11 7.45
C LYS A 121 10.97 -15.97 7.87
N GLY A 122 11.82 -15.48 8.78
CA GLY A 122 13.08 -16.17 9.13
C GLY A 122 14.09 -16.15 7.96
N TRP A 123 15.36 -16.15 8.29
CA TRP A 123 16.45 -16.04 7.28
C TRP A 123 16.79 -17.37 6.59
N SER A 124 15.93 -18.40 6.75
CA SER A 124 16.21 -19.75 6.27
C SER A 124 16.04 -19.94 4.76
N ASP A 125 15.23 -19.12 4.09
CA ASP A 125 15.05 -19.17 2.64
C ASP A 125 15.03 -17.76 2.04
N ALA A 126 16.12 -17.42 1.32
CA ALA A 126 16.27 -16.12 0.66
C ALA A 126 15.13 -15.79 -0.32
N ASN A 127 14.51 -16.80 -0.92
CA ASN A 127 13.42 -16.61 -1.87
C ASN A 127 12.12 -16.20 -1.20
N GLU A 128 11.93 -16.48 0.06
CA GLU A 128 10.70 -16.13 0.79
C GLU A 128 10.71 -14.67 1.31
N PHE A 129 11.89 -14.14 1.66
CA PHE A 129 11.96 -12.81 2.27
C PHE A 129 12.13 -11.65 1.28
N LEU A 130 12.46 -11.93 0.01
CA LEU A 130 12.60 -10.93 -1.04
C LEU A 130 11.32 -10.80 -1.86
N ARG A 131 10.88 -9.56 -2.07
CA ARG A 131 9.77 -9.22 -2.97
C ARG A 131 10.18 -8.04 -3.83
N HIS A 132 9.91 -8.15 -5.11
CA HIS A 132 10.16 -7.11 -6.09
C HIS A 132 8.83 -6.46 -6.47
N ARG A 133 8.80 -5.14 -6.49
CA ARG A 133 7.62 -4.37 -6.91
C ARG A 133 8.02 -3.36 -7.95
N VAL A 134 7.37 -3.37 -9.09
CA VAL A 134 7.41 -2.27 -10.05
C VAL A 134 6.09 -1.51 -10.00
N PHE A 135 6.12 -0.23 -10.32
CA PHE A 135 4.91 0.56 -10.38
C PHE A 135 4.97 1.64 -11.46
N LEU A 136 3.79 1.98 -11.95
CA LEU A 136 3.53 3.11 -12.82
C LEU A 136 2.35 3.89 -12.26
N GLY A 137 2.43 5.22 -12.24
CA GLY A 137 1.38 6.04 -11.66
C GLY A 137 1.17 7.37 -12.35
N ILE A 138 0.02 7.93 -12.03
CA ILE A 138 -0.37 9.29 -12.40
C ILE A 138 -0.87 10.02 -11.16
N ARG A 139 -0.48 11.26 -11.00
CA ARG A 139 -0.96 12.14 -9.95
C ARG A 139 -1.51 13.43 -10.54
N GLY A 140 -2.77 13.73 -10.24
CA GLY A 140 -3.37 15.03 -10.45
C GLY A 140 -3.31 15.84 -9.17
N ALA A 141 -2.98 17.15 -9.23
CA ALA A 141 -2.97 18.00 -8.06
C ALA A 141 -3.51 19.39 -8.38
N TYR A 142 -4.32 19.94 -7.50
CA TYR A 142 -4.73 21.32 -7.50
C TYR A 142 -4.10 22.03 -6.30
N SER A 143 -3.41 23.16 -6.55
CA SER A 143 -2.73 23.91 -5.51
C SER A 143 -3.42 25.27 -5.35
N GLY A 144 -4.12 25.45 -4.24
CA GLY A 144 -4.62 26.73 -3.77
C GLY A 144 -3.62 27.41 -2.83
N ARG A 145 -3.96 28.60 -2.35
CA ARG A 145 -3.11 29.36 -1.42
C ARG A 145 -2.94 28.67 -0.06
N ILE A 146 -4.01 28.09 0.45
CA ILE A 146 -4.07 27.48 1.79
C ILE A 146 -3.95 25.96 1.70
N VAL A 147 -4.58 25.34 0.69
CA VAL A 147 -4.68 23.89 0.56
C VAL A 147 -4.26 23.44 -0.82
N LYS A 148 -3.55 22.31 -0.85
CA LYS A 148 -3.24 21.55 -2.06
C LYS A 148 -3.94 20.20 -1.95
N VAL A 149 -4.84 19.89 -2.88
CA VAL A 149 -5.54 18.61 -2.97
C VAL A 149 -4.94 17.81 -4.12
N TYR A 150 -4.81 16.50 -3.95
CA TYR A 150 -4.32 15.63 -5.00
C TYR A 150 -5.06 14.30 -5.04
N LEU A 151 -5.11 13.73 -6.24
CA LEU A 151 -5.50 12.35 -6.52
C LEU A 151 -4.30 11.65 -7.15
N ARG A 152 -4.01 10.42 -6.74
CA ARG A 152 -2.94 9.59 -7.31
C ARG A 152 -3.45 8.19 -7.56
N GLU A 153 -3.27 7.73 -8.78
CA GLU A 153 -3.49 6.34 -9.18
C GLU A 153 -2.16 5.67 -9.47
N ARG A 154 -1.98 4.45 -8.98
CA ARG A 154 -0.80 3.62 -9.29
C ARG A 154 -1.22 2.19 -9.58
N VAL A 155 -0.73 1.65 -10.70
CA VAL A 155 -0.70 0.22 -10.94
C VAL A 155 0.63 -0.31 -10.42
N LEU A 156 0.57 -1.36 -9.60
CA LEU A 156 1.73 -2.01 -9.03
C LEU A 156 1.74 -3.47 -9.46
N CYS A 157 2.93 -4.01 -9.71
CA CYS A 157 3.13 -5.43 -9.95
C CYS A 157 4.12 -5.95 -8.92
N ASP A 158 3.63 -6.79 -8.00
CA ASP A 158 4.44 -7.48 -6.99
C ASP A 158 4.87 -8.83 -7.55
N LEU A 159 6.17 -9.01 -7.72
CA LEU A 159 6.79 -10.25 -8.17
C LEU A 159 7.27 -11.05 -6.96
N ARG A 160 6.90 -12.31 -6.90
CA ARG A 160 7.37 -13.27 -5.91
C ARG A 160 8.61 -13.99 -6.44
N THR A 161 9.54 -14.27 -5.55
CA THR A 161 10.74 -15.07 -5.85
C THR A 161 10.55 -16.53 -5.45
N ASP A 162 9.61 -16.81 -4.53
CA ASP A 162 9.22 -18.16 -4.12
C ASP A 162 8.40 -18.87 -5.21
N SER A 163 8.50 -20.18 -5.28
CA SER A 163 7.61 -21.02 -6.09
C SER A 163 6.24 -21.11 -5.40
N VAL A 164 5.18 -20.90 -6.16
CA VAL A 164 3.81 -20.92 -5.64
C VAL A 164 2.94 -21.89 -6.43
N ASN A 165 1.96 -22.48 -5.77
CA ASN A 165 0.89 -23.18 -6.46
C ASN A 165 0.00 -22.16 -7.18
N LEU A 166 0.04 -22.12 -8.50
CA LEU A 166 -0.68 -21.13 -9.32
C LEU A 166 -2.22 -21.23 -9.22
N GLN A 167 -2.75 -22.30 -8.66
CA GLN A 167 -4.18 -22.40 -8.37
C GLN A 167 -4.57 -21.61 -7.11
N GLU A 168 -3.66 -21.49 -6.15
CA GLU A 168 -3.85 -20.83 -4.87
C GLU A 168 -3.36 -19.38 -4.89
N LYS A 169 -2.18 -19.15 -5.44
CA LYS A 169 -1.50 -17.84 -5.43
C LYS A 169 -0.92 -17.51 -6.80
N ASN A 170 -0.89 -16.24 -7.15
CA ASN A 170 -0.23 -15.78 -8.36
C ASN A 170 1.28 -15.61 -8.14
N GLN A 171 2.10 -15.91 -9.16
CA GLN A 171 3.52 -15.57 -9.19
C GLN A 171 3.74 -14.06 -9.15
N TYR A 172 2.82 -13.30 -9.71
CA TYR A 172 2.80 -11.84 -9.67
C TYR A 172 1.40 -11.33 -9.32
N ASN A 173 1.35 -10.31 -8.47
CA ASN A 173 0.10 -9.66 -8.11
C ASN A 173 0.05 -8.27 -8.75
N VAL A 174 -0.99 -8.02 -9.53
CA VAL A 174 -1.27 -6.70 -10.10
C VAL A 174 -2.30 -6.00 -9.23
N LEU A 175 -1.93 -4.83 -8.72
CA LEU A 175 -2.71 -4.05 -7.78
C LEU A 175 -2.97 -2.66 -8.34
N LEU A 176 -4.17 -2.13 -8.14
CA LEU A 176 -4.48 -0.73 -8.37
C LEU A 176 -4.58 -0.03 -7.01
N ARG A 177 -3.85 1.08 -6.88
CA ARG A 177 -3.82 1.86 -5.66
C ARG A 177 -4.28 3.28 -5.94
N SER A 178 -5.43 3.63 -5.38
CA SER A 178 -6.09 4.92 -5.53
C SER A 178 -5.94 5.72 -4.25
N ARG A 179 -5.33 6.92 -4.31
CA ARG A 179 -5.11 7.78 -3.15
C ARG A 179 -5.64 9.18 -3.39
N ILE A 180 -6.41 9.69 -2.43
CA ILE A 180 -6.79 11.09 -2.33
C ILE A 180 -6.12 11.71 -1.11
N GLY A 181 -5.67 12.96 -1.21
CA GLY A 181 -5.05 13.63 -0.07
C GLY A 181 -5.09 15.15 -0.17
N ALA A 182 -4.85 15.78 0.98
CA ALA A 182 -4.74 17.21 1.12
C ALA A 182 -3.50 17.60 1.95
N GLU A 183 -2.81 18.64 1.52
CA GLU A 183 -1.68 19.27 2.22
C GLU A 183 -2.07 20.73 2.54
N PHE A 184 -1.87 21.17 3.77
CA PHE A 184 -2.25 22.51 4.21
C PHE A 184 -1.02 23.40 4.36
N ASN A 185 -1.04 24.57 3.76
CA ASN A 185 0.00 25.57 3.90
C ASN A 185 -0.34 26.49 5.08
N VAL A 186 0.36 26.33 6.19
CA VAL A 186 0.24 27.26 7.35
C VAL A 186 1.11 28.46 7.06
N LEU A 187 0.48 29.61 6.80
CA LEU A 187 1.18 30.84 6.41
C LEU A 187 2.20 31.26 7.49
N GLY A 188 3.43 31.55 7.05
CA GLY A 188 4.51 32.00 7.93
C GLY A 188 5.08 30.92 8.85
N LYS A 189 4.65 29.66 8.76
CA LYS A 189 5.19 28.56 9.57
C LYS A 189 5.92 27.53 8.69
N PRO A 190 6.98 26.89 9.22
CA PRO A 190 7.73 25.85 8.51
C PRO A 190 7.02 24.49 8.52
N VAL A 191 5.76 24.43 8.91
CA VAL A 191 4.98 23.19 9.07
C VAL A 191 3.88 23.09 8.04
N LYS A 192 3.67 21.88 7.52
CA LYS A 192 2.61 21.55 6.57
C LYS A 192 1.86 20.31 7.04
N PRO A 193 0.75 20.49 7.76
CA PRO A 193 -0.14 19.38 8.07
C PRO A 193 -0.69 18.76 6.79
N TYR A 194 -0.94 17.46 6.81
CA TYR A 194 -1.56 16.76 5.69
C TYR A 194 -2.38 15.57 6.16
N LEU A 195 -3.26 15.13 5.27
CA LEU A 195 -3.98 13.87 5.42
C LEU A 195 -4.18 13.22 4.06
N TRP A 196 -4.34 11.91 4.06
CA TRP A 196 -4.74 11.17 2.87
C TRP A 196 -5.45 9.87 3.23
N ALA A 197 -6.28 9.40 2.27
CA ALA A 197 -6.87 8.08 2.29
C ALA A 197 -6.50 7.33 1.00
N GLU A 198 -6.36 6.01 1.10
CA GLU A 198 -5.95 5.14 0.01
C GLU A 198 -6.71 3.83 0.04
N VAL A 199 -7.12 3.37 -1.13
CA VAL A 199 -7.69 2.05 -1.37
C VAL A 199 -6.78 1.27 -2.29
N GLU A 200 -6.57 0.00 -2.02
CA GLU A 200 -5.82 -0.92 -2.86
C GLU A 200 -6.74 -2.04 -3.34
N ASN A 201 -6.79 -2.22 -4.65
CA ASN A 201 -7.59 -3.23 -5.33
C ASN A 201 -6.68 -4.26 -6.00
N THR A 202 -6.99 -5.55 -5.85
CA THR A 202 -6.34 -6.63 -6.58
C THR A 202 -6.97 -6.77 -7.95
N LEU A 203 -6.18 -6.61 -9.03
CA LEU A 203 -6.66 -6.68 -10.41
C LEU A 203 -6.59 -8.10 -11.01
N ASN A 204 -5.61 -8.90 -10.57
CA ASN A 204 -5.44 -10.27 -11.00
C ASN A 204 -5.48 -11.20 -9.79
N ALA A 205 -6.57 -11.89 -9.59
CA ALA A 205 -6.63 -12.94 -8.58
C ALA A 205 -6.48 -14.31 -9.26
N PRO A 206 -5.97 -15.34 -8.56
CA PRO A 206 -5.98 -16.71 -9.02
C PRO A 206 -7.38 -17.14 -9.46
N SER A 207 -7.45 -18.03 -10.45
CA SER A 207 -8.73 -18.47 -11.03
C SER A 207 -9.70 -19.02 -9.98
N TYR A 208 -9.17 -19.66 -8.97
CA TYR A 208 -9.93 -20.23 -7.87
C TYR A 208 -10.56 -19.15 -6.99
N GLN A 209 -9.80 -18.13 -6.61
CA GLN A 209 -10.34 -16.99 -5.85
C GLN A 209 -11.41 -16.24 -6.63
N ARG A 210 -11.24 -16.06 -7.95
CA ARG A 210 -12.23 -15.40 -8.82
C ARG A 210 -13.55 -16.14 -8.86
N LYS A 211 -13.52 -17.49 -8.86
CA LYS A 211 -14.72 -18.33 -8.88
C LYS A 211 -15.45 -18.35 -7.53
N ASN A 212 -14.75 -18.13 -6.43
CA ASN A 212 -15.25 -18.37 -5.06
C ASN A 212 -15.40 -17.08 -4.24
N GLY A 213 -15.68 -15.96 -4.88
CA GLY A 213 -15.98 -14.71 -4.18
C GLY A 213 -14.74 -13.91 -3.81
N LEU A 214 -14.03 -13.43 -4.81
CA LEU A 214 -12.90 -12.52 -4.61
C LEU A 214 -13.34 -11.22 -3.94
N GLN A 215 -12.62 -10.83 -2.92
CA GLN A 215 -12.69 -9.47 -2.43
C GLN A 215 -11.68 -8.60 -3.18
N TYR A 216 -12.17 -7.66 -3.98
CA TYR A 216 -11.32 -6.80 -4.81
C TYR A 216 -10.55 -5.77 -3.99
N ILE A 217 -11.13 -5.27 -2.91
CA ILE A 217 -10.46 -4.32 -2.00
C ILE A 217 -9.65 -5.11 -1.00
N SER A 218 -8.31 -5.11 -1.18
CA SER A 218 -7.40 -5.80 -0.28
C SER A 218 -6.97 -4.94 0.92
N HIS A 219 -6.83 -3.62 0.72
CA HIS A 219 -6.40 -2.73 1.78
C HIS A 219 -7.10 -1.37 1.70
N VAL A 220 -7.40 -0.83 2.87
CA VAL A 220 -7.79 0.57 3.06
C VAL A 220 -6.78 1.20 4.01
N ARG A 221 -6.26 2.39 3.68
CA ARG A 221 -5.28 3.10 4.49
C ARG A 221 -5.69 4.55 4.66
N ALA A 222 -5.47 5.08 5.85
CA ALA A 222 -5.58 6.51 6.13
C ALA A 222 -4.33 6.98 6.86
N GLN A 223 -3.88 8.18 6.57
CA GLN A 223 -2.75 8.78 7.26
C GLN A 223 -3.01 10.26 7.52
N VAL A 224 -2.59 10.69 8.69
CA VAL A 224 -2.46 12.10 9.06
C VAL A 224 -1.01 12.36 9.44
N GLY A 225 -0.51 13.55 9.15
CA GLY A 225 0.87 13.86 9.48
C GLY A 225 1.20 15.33 9.35
N VAL A 226 2.42 15.66 9.71
CA VAL A 226 2.98 17.01 9.66
C VAL A 226 4.38 16.96 9.07
N LYS A 227 4.60 17.66 7.96
CA LYS A 227 5.92 17.90 7.40
C LYS A 227 6.50 19.17 8.02
N TRP A 228 7.60 19.02 8.73
CA TRP A 228 8.33 20.13 9.36
C TRP A 228 9.59 20.41 8.54
N ARG A 229 9.63 21.58 7.92
CA ARG A 229 10.80 22.04 7.15
C ARG A 229 11.89 22.55 8.11
N LEU A 230 13.03 21.85 8.14
CA LEU A 230 14.19 22.19 8.94
C LEU A 230 15.07 23.21 8.22
N SER A 231 15.22 23.05 6.89
CA SER A 231 16.04 23.94 6.05
C SER A 231 15.39 24.12 4.66
N ARG A 232 16.11 24.77 3.75
CA ARG A 232 15.65 24.85 2.35
C ARG A 232 15.63 23.50 1.65
N LEU A 233 16.50 22.59 2.06
CA LEU A 233 16.72 21.28 1.44
C LEU A 233 16.20 20.13 2.27
N SER A 234 15.92 20.32 3.57
CA SER A 234 15.58 19.21 4.47
C SER A 234 14.28 19.42 5.23
N SER A 235 13.57 18.33 5.48
CA SER A 235 12.35 18.28 6.28
C SER A 235 12.22 16.95 7.02
N LEU A 236 11.46 16.97 8.11
CA LEU A 236 11.00 15.80 8.84
C LEU A 236 9.51 15.62 8.59
N ASP A 237 9.08 14.41 8.33
CA ASP A 237 7.69 14.01 8.19
C ASP A 237 7.31 13.10 9.36
N PHE A 238 6.45 13.58 10.25
CA PHE A 238 5.88 12.83 11.34
C PHE A 238 4.47 12.41 10.98
N PHE A 239 4.12 11.14 11.17
CA PHE A 239 2.79 10.68 10.80
C PHE A 239 2.27 9.57 11.71
N TYR A 240 0.94 9.49 11.73
CA TYR A 240 0.18 8.31 12.15
C TYR A 240 -0.54 7.74 10.94
N ARG A 241 -0.47 6.42 10.77
CA ARG A 241 -1.15 5.67 9.71
C ARG A 241 -1.98 4.55 10.30
N PHE A 242 -3.22 4.50 9.89
CA PHE A 242 -4.10 3.35 10.07
C PHE A 242 -4.18 2.57 8.76
N GLN A 243 -4.14 1.24 8.85
CA GLN A 243 -4.36 0.35 7.72
C GLN A 243 -5.28 -0.78 8.15
N TYR A 244 -6.29 -1.03 7.36
CA TYR A 244 -7.10 -2.22 7.38
C TYR A 244 -6.73 -3.08 6.17
N GLY A 245 -6.37 -4.33 6.39
CA GLY A 245 -6.12 -5.35 5.38
C GLY A 245 -7.17 -6.44 5.46
N TYR A 246 -7.51 -7.00 4.31
CA TYR A 246 -8.32 -8.18 4.21
C TYR A 246 -7.70 -9.10 3.16
N ASP A 247 -7.41 -10.32 3.55
CA ASP A 247 -6.92 -11.36 2.66
C ASP A 247 -7.73 -12.65 2.83
N ARG A 248 -7.70 -13.49 1.82
CA ARG A 248 -8.23 -14.85 1.83
C ARG A 248 -7.15 -15.79 1.40
N ASP A 249 -6.65 -16.57 2.33
CA ASP A 249 -5.73 -17.66 2.00
C ASP A 249 -6.51 -18.93 1.67
N ILE A 250 -6.24 -19.47 0.48
CA ILE A 250 -6.85 -20.69 -0.02
C ILE A 250 -5.76 -21.75 -0.08
N ASN A 251 -5.96 -22.84 0.64
CA ASN A 251 -5.05 -23.99 0.61
C ASN A 251 -5.80 -25.21 0.05
N ILE A 252 -5.31 -25.73 -1.07
CA ILE A 252 -5.88 -26.90 -1.76
C ILE A 252 -5.06 -28.13 -1.42
N THR A 253 -5.60 -29.00 -0.60
CA THR A 253 -4.92 -30.24 -0.24
C THR A 253 -5.18 -31.30 -1.31
N GLN A 254 -4.23 -31.51 -2.23
CA GLN A 254 -4.35 -32.41 -3.38
C GLN A 254 -4.71 -33.87 -3.01
N LYS A 255 -4.22 -34.39 -1.88
CA LYS A 255 -4.44 -35.80 -1.46
C LYS A 255 -5.87 -36.13 -1.05
N LYS A 256 -6.70 -35.15 -0.70
CA LYS A 256 -8.06 -35.37 -0.15
C LYS A 256 -9.16 -34.56 -0.83
N GLY A 257 -8.85 -33.73 -1.83
CA GLY A 257 -9.83 -32.85 -2.48
C GLY A 257 -10.41 -31.77 -1.55
N TYR A 258 -9.80 -31.55 -0.38
CA TYR A 258 -10.28 -30.55 0.57
C TYR A 258 -9.76 -29.16 0.22
N ILE A 259 -10.64 -28.22 0.28
CA ILE A 259 -10.36 -26.80 0.16
C ILE A 259 -10.47 -26.19 1.55
N ARG A 260 -9.42 -25.56 2.00
CA ARG A 260 -9.40 -24.78 3.24
C ARG A 260 -9.35 -23.32 2.88
N LEU A 261 -10.22 -22.54 3.49
CA LEU A 261 -10.24 -21.09 3.38
C LEU A 261 -9.95 -20.49 4.74
N THR A 262 -9.03 -19.56 4.82
CA THR A 262 -8.83 -18.69 5.97
C THR A 262 -9.07 -17.26 5.55
N GLU A 263 -9.98 -16.58 6.23
CA GLU A 263 -10.16 -15.12 6.10
C GLU A 263 -9.26 -14.44 7.12
N GLU A 264 -8.40 -13.55 6.64
CA GLU A 264 -7.45 -12.81 7.47
C GLU A 264 -7.80 -11.33 7.44
N LYS A 265 -8.04 -10.76 8.63
CA LYS A 265 -8.26 -9.31 8.80
C LYS A 265 -7.07 -8.75 9.57
N THR A 266 -6.41 -7.76 9.01
CA THR A 266 -5.25 -7.13 9.63
C THR A 266 -5.56 -5.67 9.93
N PHE A 267 -5.36 -5.25 11.17
CA PHE A 267 -5.46 -3.88 11.62
C PHE A 267 -4.06 -3.39 12.03
N VAL A 268 -3.55 -2.40 11.31
CA VAL A 268 -2.21 -1.86 11.58
C VAL A 268 -2.31 -0.41 12.00
N HIS A 269 -1.77 -0.11 13.18
CA HIS A 269 -1.56 1.23 13.71
C HIS A 269 -0.07 1.56 13.61
N ALA A 270 0.32 2.54 12.83
CA ALA A 270 1.72 2.88 12.65
C ALA A 270 1.99 4.33 12.99
N ILE A 271 3.02 4.56 13.79
CA ILE A 271 3.63 5.88 14.00
C ILE A 271 4.93 5.89 13.19
N GLY A 272 5.22 6.99 12.53
CA GLY A 272 6.42 7.07 11.70
C GLY A 272 7.08 8.42 11.66
N ILE A 273 8.36 8.36 11.34
CA ILE A 273 9.22 9.52 11.07
C ILE A 273 10.02 9.27 9.79
N VAL A 274 10.03 10.26 8.88
CA VAL A 274 10.82 10.20 7.64
C VAL A 274 11.64 11.47 7.52
N TYR A 275 12.94 11.32 7.34
CA TYR A 275 13.82 12.42 6.97
C TYR A 275 13.84 12.59 5.46
N CYS A 276 13.51 13.77 4.97
CA CYS A 276 13.48 14.07 3.54
C CYS A 276 14.56 15.11 3.21
N LEU A 277 15.34 14.83 2.16
CA LEU A 277 16.39 15.70 1.64
C LEU A 277 16.14 15.95 0.14
N ASP A 278 15.93 17.21 -0.22
CA ASP A 278 15.65 17.70 -1.58
C ASP A 278 16.85 18.48 -2.14
N PHE A 279 17.35 18.14 -3.35
CA PHE A 279 18.46 18.81 -4.02
C PHE A 279 18.03 19.52 -5.31
#